data_1192cb507a41ce5573eb41da7e363a15
#
_entry.id   1192cb507a41ce5573eb41da7e363a15
#
_cell.length_a   1.000
_cell.length_b   1.000
_cell.length_c   1.000
_cell.angle_alpha   90.00
_cell.angle_beta   90.00
_cell.angle_gamma   90.00
#
_symmetry.space_group_name_H-M   'P 1'
#
loop_
_entity.id
_entity.type
_entity.pdbx_description
1 polymer ?
#
loop_
_entity_poly.entity_id
_entity_poly.type
_entity_poly.pdbx_seq_one_letter_code
_entity_poly.pdbx_strand_id
1 'polypeptide(L)'
;LMNAQTLHVQVGQVTYAFPAEQAGVMTYAAGSTVHIMDKVFALSDVDMMYVDGAEVVDNRVAVVYNGETASVSVAGNVAKYLTINVRGAHVHIAQSDDLAEEITYSLSGSSADGEFYMSGSYKATIELNGLSLTNTTPVSSGAAIHIQNGKRIKVKVMEGTSNMLEDAAAGEQKGAL
;
A
#
# COMPACT_ATOMS: atom_id res chain seq x y z
N LEU A 1 -19.40 16.84 -20.10
CA LEU A 1 -18.87 16.15 -18.91
C LEU A 1 -17.43 15.79 -19.23
N MET A 2 -16.46 16.52 -18.64
CA MET A 2 -15.07 16.09 -18.68
C MET A 2 -14.97 14.85 -17.78
N ASN A 3 -14.60 13.69 -18.34
CA ASN A 3 -14.29 12.54 -17.52
C ASN A 3 -13.07 12.87 -16.67
N ALA A 4 -13.15 12.63 -15.38
CA ALA A 4 -11.99 12.72 -14.50
C ALA A 4 -10.88 11.83 -15.06
N GLN A 5 -9.67 12.37 -15.16
CA GLN A 5 -8.49 11.64 -15.62
C GLN A 5 -7.57 11.38 -14.42
N THR A 6 -6.94 10.25 -14.43
CA THR A 6 -5.98 9.84 -13.40
C THR A 6 -4.64 9.51 -14.04
N LEU A 7 -3.60 10.15 -13.51
CA LEU A 7 -2.22 9.82 -13.85
C LEU A 7 -1.73 8.70 -12.94
N HIS A 8 -1.29 7.61 -13.54
CA HIS A 8 -0.66 6.49 -12.83
C HIS A 8 0.84 6.52 -13.02
N VAL A 9 1.56 6.32 -11.91
CA VAL A 9 3.02 6.17 -11.90
C VAL A 9 3.34 4.83 -11.28
N GLN A 10 3.95 3.93 -12.04
CA GLN A 10 4.33 2.59 -11.60
C GLN A 10 5.81 2.53 -11.28
N VAL A 11 6.10 2.06 -10.07
CA VAL A 11 7.45 1.77 -9.57
C VAL A 11 7.44 0.33 -9.02
N GLY A 12 7.97 -0.61 -9.77
CA GLY A 12 7.91 -2.03 -9.42
C GLY A 12 6.46 -2.51 -9.25
N GLN A 13 6.15 -3.10 -8.12
CA GLN A 13 4.81 -3.59 -7.78
C GLN A 13 3.87 -2.51 -7.21
N VAL A 14 4.32 -1.26 -7.15
CA VAL A 14 3.55 -0.15 -6.56
C VAL A 14 3.10 0.80 -7.66
N THR A 15 1.80 1.08 -7.71
CA THR A 15 1.22 2.08 -8.63
C THR A 15 0.61 3.21 -7.81
N TYR A 16 1.04 4.43 -8.09
CA TYR A 16 0.52 5.65 -7.49
C TYR A 16 -0.48 6.30 -8.44
N ALA A 17 -1.67 6.63 -7.95
CA ALA A 17 -2.75 7.20 -8.75
C ALA A 17 -3.02 8.64 -8.32
N PHE A 18 -2.74 9.59 -9.20
CA PHE A 18 -2.93 11.01 -8.98
C PHE A 18 -4.08 11.52 -9.83
N PRO A 19 -5.14 12.12 -9.26
CA PRO A 19 -6.14 12.84 -10.05
C PRO A 19 -5.44 13.90 -10.90
N ALA A 20 -5.66 13.90 -12.23
CA ALA A 20 -4.92 14.75 -13.13
C ALA A 20 -5.07 16.24 -12.81
N GLU A 21 -6.25 16.65 -12.31
CA GLU A 21 -6.51 18.03 -11.87
C GLU A 21 -5.64 18.42 -10.65
N GLN A 22 -5.31 17.47 -9.78
CA GLN A 22 -4.50 17.67 -8.58
C GLN A 22 -3.02 17.38 -8.81
N ALA A 23 -2.69 16.55 -9.81
CA ALA A 23 -1.30 16.29 -10.19
C ALA A 23 -0.57 17.59 -10.58
N GLY A 24 -1.33 18.55 -11.09
CA GLY A 24 -0.88 19.92 -11.32
C GLY A 24 0.34 19.96 -12.25
N VAL A 25 1.30 20.76 -11.84
CA VAL A 25 2.57 20.88 -12.55
C VAL A 25 3.53 19.83 -11.99
N MET A 26 3.89 18.85 -12.81
CA MET A 26 5.02 17.96 -12.51
C MET A 26 6.30 18.78 -12.61
N THR A 27 7.11 18.76 -11.57
CA THR A 27 8.40 19.45 -11.56
C THR A 27 9.54 18.46 -11.64
N TYR A 28 10.53 18.81 -12.46
CA TYR A 28 11.74 18.01 -12.65
C TYR A 28 12.90 18.70 -11.93
N ALA A 29 13.62 17.98 -11.10
CA ALA A 29 14.79 18.50 -10.39
C ALA A 29 16.04 17.76 -10.84
N ALA A 30 17.06 18.53 -11.24
CA ALA A 30 18.37 18.04 -11.67
C ALA A 30 18.33 16.97 -12.80
N GLY A 31 17.22 16.86 -13.55
CA GLY A 31 17.04 15.90 -14.63
C GLY A 31 16.93 14.44 -14.19
N SER A 32 16.85 14.15 -12.89
CA SER A 32 16.85 12.78 -12.35
C SER A 32 15.63 12.44 -11.48
N THR A 33 14.85 13.43 -11.06
CA THR A 33 13.64 13.25 -10.24
C THR A 33 12.44 13.97 -10.82
N VAL A 34 11.27 13.41 -10.58
CA VAL A 34 9.99 14.07 -10.85
C VAL A 34 9.19 14.18 -9.54
N HIS A 35 8.57 15.32 -9.32
CA HIS A 35 7.74 15.61 -8.16
C HIS A 35 6.29 15.73 -8.59
N ILE A 36 5.41 14.93 -7.99
CA ILE A 36 3.96 14.94 -8.24
C ILE A 36 3.26 14.96 -6.88
N MET A 37 2.48 16.00 -6.60
CA MET A 37 1.80 16.18 -5.29
C MET A 37 2.76 15.97 -4.10
N ASP A 38 3.96 16.52 -4.20
CA ASP A 38 5.07 16.41 -3.23
C ASP A 38 5.66 14.99 -3.04
N LYS A 39 5.17 14.00 -3.77
CA LYS A 39 5.85 12.71 -3.89
C LYS A 39 7.00 12.83 -4.87
N VAL A 40 8.19 12.43 -4.43
CA VAL A 40 9.41 12.45 -5.24
C VAL A 40 9.65 11.07 -5.82
N PHE A 41 9.81 11.00 -7.14
CA PHE A 41 10.19 9.78 -7.84
C PHE A 41 11.56 9.96 -8.49
N ALA A 42 12.47 8.99 -8.28
CA ALA A 42 13.64 8.88 -9.13
C ALA A 42 13.19 8.38 -10.50
N LEU A 43 13.54 9.09 -11.57
CA LEU A 43 13.13 8.70 -12.94
C LEU A 43 13.63 7.31 -13.31
N SER A 44 14.78 6.91 -12.78
CA SER A 44 15.34 5.56 -12.98
C SER A 44 14.48 4.45 -12.37
N ASP A 45 13.65 4.75 -11.38
CA ASP A 45 12.79 3.77 -10.69
C ASP A 45 11.39 3.69 -11.32
N VAL A 46 11.02 4.65 -12.18
CA VAL A 46 9.71 4.69 -12.82
C VAL A 46 9.68 3.74 -14.01
N ASP A 47 8.88 2.69 -13.93
CA ASP A 47 8.70 1.72 -15.00
C ASP A 47 7.71 2.20 -16.06
N MET A 48 6.66 2.91 -15.62
CA MET A 48 5.59 3.35 -16.52
C MET A 48 4.84 4.55 -15.93
N MET A 49 4.40 5.45 -16.82
CA MET A 49 3.39 6.46 -16.56
C MET A 49 2.29 6.34 -17.61
N TYR A 50 1.03 6.40 -17.19
CA TYR A 50 -0.11 6.39 -18.09
C TYR A 50 -1.30 7.14 -17.51
N VAL A 51 -2.24 7.52 -18.36
CA VAL A 51 -3.47 8.23 -17.97
C VAL A 51 -4.67 7.41 -18.39
N ASP A 52 -5.63 7.29 -17.50
CA ASP A 52 -6.93 6.68 -17.78
C ASP A 52 -8.07 7.41 -17.07
N GLY A 53 -9.28 6.85 -17.10
CA GLY A 53 -10.47 7.39 -16.46
C GLY A 53 -10.80 6.73 -15.11
N ALA A 54 -9.83 6.09 -14.45
CA ALA A 54 -10.07 5.48 -13.14
C ALA A 54 -10.37 6.54 -12.08
N GLU A 55 -11.24 6.21 -11.14
CA GLU A 55 -11.49 7.05 -9.97
C GLU A 55 -10.43 6.79 -8.90
N VAL A 56 -9.96 7.87 -8.27
CA VAL A 56 -9.07 7.80 -7.10
C VAL A 56 -9.89 8.09 -5.85
N VAL A 57 -9.86 7.16 -4.92
CA VAL A 57 -10.42 7.36 -3.58
C VAL A 57 -9.28 7.83 -2.66
N ASP A 58 -9.40 9.02 -2.14
CA ASP A 58 -8.39 9.62 -1.24
C ASP A 58 -8.16 8.77 0.01
N ASN A 59 -6.98 8.88 0.58
CA ASN A 59 -6.57 8.20 1.81
C ASN A 59 -6.64 6.66 1.72
N ARG A 60 -6.51 6.09 0.53
CA ARG A 60 -6.66 4.66 0.31
C ARG A 60 -5.39 4.03 -0.26
N VAL A 61 -5.05 2.88 0.32
CA VAL A 61 -4.04 1.96 -0.20
C VAL A 61 -4.69 0.60 -0.37
N ALA A 62 -4.58 0.02 -1.56
CA ALA A 62 -5.06 -1.33 -1.82
C ALA A 62 -3.87 -2.27 -2.04
N VAL A 63 -3.86 -3.39 -1.33
CA VAL A 63 -2.87 -4.46 -1.49
C VAL A 63 -3.59 -5.70 -1.98
N VAL A 64 -3.17 -6.20 -3.13
CA VAL A 64 -3.72 -7.40 -3.74
C VAL A 64 -2.65 -8.48 -3.79
N TYR A 65 -2.85 -9.54 -3.03
CA TYR A 65 -1.97 -10.71 -3.05
C TYR A 65 -2.33 -11.64 -4.20
N ASN A 66 -1.33 -12.08 -4.95
CA ASN A 66 -1.51 -12.93 -6.12
C ASN A 66 -0.45 -14.05 -6.13
N GLY A 67 -0.61 -15.00 -5.23
CA GLY A 67 0.33 -16.11 -5.09
C GLY A 67 1.69 -15.66 -4.54
N GLU A 68 2.72 -15.72 -5.36
CA GLU A 68 4.09 -15.35 -4.98
C GLU A 68 4.37 -13.85 -5.03
N THR A 69 3.41 -13.06 -5.48
CA THR A 69 3.55 -11.60 -5.64
C THR A 69 2.43 -10.85 -4.95
N ALA A 70 2.63 -9.55 -4.76
CA ALA A 70 1.60 -8.63 -4.35
C ALA A 70 1.73 -7.33 -5.16
N SER A 71 0.61 -6.68 -5.44
CA SER A 71 0.56 -5.36 -6.02
C SER A 71 -0.06 -4.37 -5.05
N VAL A 72 0.46 -3.15 -5.05
CA VAL A 72 0.02 -2.08 -4.16
C VAL A 72 -0.41 -0.89 -4.99
N SER A 73 -1.62 -0.40 -4.74
CA SER A 73 -2.15 0.83 -5.36
C SER A 73 -2.30 1.90 -4.28
N VAL A 74 -1.78 3.08 -4.53
CA VAL A 74 -1.69 4.17 -3.55
C VAL A 74 -2.39 5.40 -4.08
N ALA A 75 -3.33 5.95 -3.29
CA ALA A 75 -3.93 7.25 -3.60
C ALA A 75 -2.89 8.37 -3.53
N GLY A 76 -2.87 9.23 -4.54
CA GLY A 76 -1.85 10.26 -4.70
C GLY A 76 -1.75 11.25 -3.53
N ASN A 77 -2.87 11.53 -2.87
CA ASN A 77 -2.89 12.48 -1.75
C ASN A 77 -2.10 12.01 -0.51
N VAL A 78 -1.87 10.71 -0.35
CA VAL A 78 -1.08 10.15 0.76
C VAL A 78 0.27 9.58 0.32
N ALA A 79 0.55 9.57 -0.96
CA ALA A 79 1.77 8.97 -1.52
C ALA A 79 3.05 9.50 -0.89
N LYS A 80 3.14 10.82 -0.67
CA LYS A 80 4.32 11.48 -0.07
C LYS A 80 4.64 11.01 1.34
N TYR A 81 3.65 10.46 2.07
CA TYR A 81 3.82 10.01 3.46
C TYR A 81 4.21 8.55 3.59
N LEU A 82 4.28 7.81 2.47
CA LEU A 82 4.48 6.37 2.49
C LEU A 82 5.78 5.97 1.83
N THR A 83 6.51 5.09 2.52
CA THR A 83 7.61 4.32 1.95
C THR A 83 7.16 2.88 1.87
N ILE A 84 7.15 2.32 0.65
CA ILE A 84 6.60 1.00 0.38
C ILE A 84 7.68 0.11 -0.21
N ASN A 85 7.87 -1.05 0.38
CA ASN A 85 8.77 -2.10 -0.10
C ASN A 85 7.96 -3.38 -0.32
N VAL A 86 8.07 -3.96 -1.50
CA VAL A 86 7.43 -5.22 -1.85
C VAL A 86 8.50 -6.22 -2.27
N ARG A 87 8.59 -7.34 -1.57
CA ARG A 87 9.48 -8.46 -1.89
C ARG A 87 8.64 -9.73 -2.00
N GLY A 88 8.44 -10.22 -3.23
CA GLY A 88 7.49 -11.28 -3.48
C GLY A 88 6.08 -10.84 -3.04
N ALA A 89 5.46 -11.60 -2.13
CA ALA A 89 4.20 -11.23 -1.49
C ALA A 89 4.37 -10.63 -0.07
N HIS A 90 5.61 -10.24 0.30
CA HIS A 90 5.87 -9.54 1.56
C HIS A 90 5.83 -8.04 1.33
N VAL A 91 4.81 -7.39 1.90
CA VAL A 91 4.53 -5.95 1.73
C VAL A 91 4.83 -5.23 3.03
N HIS A 92 5.76 -4.27 2.97
CA HIS A 92 6.13 -3.42 4.09
C HIS A 92 5.82 -1.97 3.77
N ILE A 93 5.02 -1.33 4.61
CA ILE A 93 4.64 0.08 4.47
C ILE A 93 5.04 0.84 5.74
N ALA A 94 5.84 1.89 5.56
CA ALA A 94 6.19 2.81 6.62
C ALA A 94 5.49 4.15 6.39
N GLN A 95 4.76 4.62 7.40
CA GLN A 95 4.14 5.94 7.42
C GLN A 95 5.13 6.96 7.98
N SER A 96 5.23 8.12 7.31
CA SER A 96 5.95 9.28 7.83
C SER A 96 5.27 9.83 9.10
N ASP A 97 6.06 10.36 10.02
CA ASP A 97 5.55 11.03 11.24
C ASP A 97 4.73 12.29 10.93
N ASP A 98 4.89 12.85 9.73
CA ASP A 98 4.12 14.01 9.25
C ASP A 98 2.70 13.66 8.81
N LEU A 99 2.37 12.37 8.70
CA LEU A 99 1.03 11.93 8.32
C LEU A 99 0.01 12.39 9.36
N ALA A 100 -1.00 13.15 8.90
CA ALA A 100 -2.10 13.66 9.71
C ALA A 100 -3.49 13.20 9.20
N GLU A 101 -3.50 12.24 8.28
CA GLU A 101 -4.69 11.67 7.67
C GLU A 101 -4.80 10.18 8.00
N GLU A 102 -6.01 9.72 8.29
CA GLU A 102 -6.26 8.29 8.49
C GLU A 102 -6.26 7.57 7.14
N ILE A 103 -5.34 6.63 6.95
CA ILE A 103 -5.28 5.80 5.75
C ILE A 103 -6.08 4.52 5.97
N THR A 104 -6.85 4.13 4.95
CA THR A 104 -7.50 2.83 4.87
C THR A 104 -6.68 1.92 3.97
N TYR A 105 -6.20 0.81 4.53
CA TYR A 105 -5.50 -0.25 3.82
C TYR A 105 -6.49 -1.38 3.53
N SER A 106 -6.83 -1.59 2.27
CA SER A 106 -7.68 -2.69 1.83
C SER A 106 -6.83 -3.87 1.38
N LEU A 107 -6.94 -4.99 2.08
CA LEU A 107 -6.15 -6.19 1.82
C LEU A 107 -7.03 -7.27 1.22
N SER A 108 -6.62 -7.83 0.09
CA SER A 108 -7.38 -8.86 -0.63
C SER A 108 -6.47 -9.85 -1.35
N GLY A 109 -7.07 -10.91 -1.89
CA GLY A 109 -6.35 -11.93 -2.64
C GLY A 109 -5.73 -13.00 -1.75
N SER A 110 -4.77 -13.75 -2.28
CA SER A 110 -4.18 -14.88 -1.56
C SER A 110 -2.69 -15.04 -1.80
N SER A 111 -1.99 -15.45 -0.75
CA SER A 111 -0.60 -15.90 -0.81
C SER A 111 -0.34 -16.99 0.23
N ALA A 112 0.39 -18.02 -0.17
CA ALA A 112 0.86 -19.07 0.72
C ALA A 112 2.19 -18.70 1.41
N ASP A 113 2.81 -17.59 1.00
CA ASP A 113 4.01 -17.03 1.62
C ASP A 113 4.07 -15.53 1.42
N GLY A 114 3.39 -14.80 2.28
CA GLY A 114 3.33 -13.35 2.26
C GLY A 114 3.07 -12.75 3.63
N GLU A 115 3.23 -11.47 3.73
CA GLU A 115 2.93 -10.70 4.94
C GLU A 115 2.50 -9.28 4.60
N PHE A 116 1.75 -8.68 5.51
CA PHE A 116 1.50 -7.26 5.54
C PHE A 116 2.10 -6.66 6.80
N TYR A 117 3.11 -5.82 6.64
CA TYR A 117 3.73 -5.08 7.74
C TYR A 117 3.48 -3.59 7.54
N MET A 118 2.99 -2.93 8.58
CA MET A 118 2.81 -1.48 8.59
C MET A 118 3.36 -0.88 9.87
N SER A 119 4.23 0.12 9.72
CA SER A 119 4.71 0.94 10.83
C SER A 119 4.26 2.38 10.66
N GLY A 120 4.04 3.08 11.79
CA GLY A 120 3.65 4.47 11.75
C GLY A 120 3.22 5.01 13.10
N SER A 121 2.86 6.30 13.09
CA SER A 121 2.49 7.05 14.29
C SER A 121 1.08 7.68 14.21
N TYR A 122 0.29 7.36 13.20
CA TYR A 122 -1.08 7.82 13.04
C TYR A 122 -2.08 6.67 12.99
N LYS A 123 -3.33 6.91 13.39
CA LYS A 123 -4.42 5.92 13.32
C LYS A 123 -4.63 5.45 11.88
N ALA A 124 -5.06 4.21 11.73
CA ALA A 124 -5.34 3.61 10.43
C ALA A 124 -6.52 2.64 10.50
N THR A 125 -7.07 2.33 9.34
CA THR A 125 -8.08 1.29 9.16
C THR A 125 -7.50 0.19 8.27
N ILE A 126 -7.63 -1.06 8.68
CA ILE A 126 -7.32 -2.25 7.88
C ILE A 126 -8.64 -2.90 7.48
N GLU A 127 -8.87 -3.06 6.19
CA GLU A 127 -10.01 -3.78 5.65
C GLU A 127 -9.57 -5.17 5.17
N LEU A 128 -10.14 -6.22 5.74
CA LEU A 128 -9.99 -7.59 5.27
C LEU A 128 -11.07 -7.85 4.23
N ASN A 129 -10.68 -7.89 2.97
CA ASN A 129 -11.58 -7.93 1.83
C ASN A 129 -11.36 -9.18 0.97
N GLY A 130 -11.61 -10.35 1.55
CA GLY A 130 -11.34 -11.62 0.89
C GLY A 130 -9.84 -11.95 0.87
N LEU A 131 -9.19 -11.81 2.03
CA LEU A 131 -7.76 -12.08 2.19
C LEU A 131 -7.51 -13.49 2.72
N SER A 132 -6.67 -14.25 2.03
CA SER A 132 -6.10 -15.51 2.52
C SER A 132 -4.58 -15.38 2.52
N LEU A 133 -4.00 -15.20 3.70
CA LEU A 133 -2.58 -14.87 3.83
C LEU A 133 -1.90 -15.76 4.86
N THR A 134 -0.93 -16.55 4.39
CA THR A 134 -0.02 -17.35 5.22
C THR A 134 1.38 -16.74 5.13
N ASN A 135 2.04 -16.58 6.28
CA ASN A 135 3.44 -16.16 6.33
C ASN A 135 4.33 -17.39 6.60
N THR A 136 4.93 -17.94 5.59
CA THR A 136 5.76 -19.16 5.70
C THR A 136 7.23 -18.84 5.91
N THR A 137 7.77 -17.89 5.15
CA THR A 137 9.17 -17.42 5.25
C THR A 137 9.20 -15.94 5.63
N PRO A 138 9.08 -15.62 6.93
CA PRO A 138 8.90 -14.25 7.38
C PRO A 138 10.09 -13.36 7.07
N VAL A 139 9.79 -12.13 6.67
CA VAL A 139 10.77 -11.04 6.54
C VAL A 139 10.78 -10.17 7.80
N SER A 140 9.68 -10.13 8.54
CA SER A 140 9.59 -9.46 9.85
C SER A 140 9.35 -10.45 10.99
N SER A 141 8.31 -10.29 11.79
CA SER A 141 8.08 -11.07 13.03
C SER A 141 7.51 -12.47 12.81
N GLY A 142 7.00 -12.77 11.63
CA GLY A 142 6.30 -14.02 11.33
C GLY A 142 4.78 -13.94 11.37
N ALA A 143 4.19 -12.86 11.86
CA ALA A 143 2.76 -12.63 11.75
C ALA A 143 2.32 -12.43 10.29
N ALA A 144 1.14 -12.91 9.92
CA ALA A 144 0.56 -12.64 8.61
C ALA A 144 0.30 -11.13 8.45
N ILE A 145 -0.22 -10.49 9.49
CA ILE A 145 -0.37 -9.04 9.57
C ILE A 145 0.35 -8.54 10.83
N HIS A 146 1.32 -7.65 10.64
CA HIS A 146 2.06 -7.02 11.73
C HIS A 146 1.90 -5.50 11.66
N ILE A 147 1.30 -4.94 12.69
CA ILE A 147 1.11 -3.49 12.82
C ILE A 147 1.98 -2.97 13.96
N GLN A 148 2.99 -2.19 13.62
CA GLN A 148 3.84 -1.50 14.60
C GLN A 148 3.42 -0.03 14.68
N ASN A 149 2.39 0.23 15.48
CA ASN A 149 1.80 1.56 15.61
C ASN A 149 1.23 1.75 17.03
N GLY A 150 1.59 2.85 17.67
CA GLY A 150 1.12 3.20 19.02
C GLY A 150 -0.27 3.86 19.07
N LYS A 151 -0.95 3.96 17.92
CA LYS A 151 -2.29 4.59 17.82
C LYS A 151 -3.38 3.52 17.58
N ARG A 152 -4.61 3.99 17.60
CA ARG A 152 -5.77 3.12 17.32
C ARG A 152 -5.73 2.62 15.88
N ILE A 153 -5.74 1.31 15.73
CA ILE A 153 -5.96 0.63 14.46
C ILE A 153 -7.35 0.02 14.48
N LYS A 154 -8.15 0.32 13.47
CA LYS A 154 -9.46 -0.27 13.25
C LYS A 154 -9.33 -1.40 12.24
N VAL A 155 -9.80 -2.58 12.58
CA VAL A 155 -9.88 -3.71 11.66
C VAL A 155 -11.34 -3.92 11.29
N LYS A 156 -11.61 -4.00 10.00
CA LYS A 156 -12.94 -4.29 9.44
C LYS A 156 -12.88 -5.55 8.59
N VAL A 157 -13.77 -6.48 8.85
CA VAL A 157 -14.07 -7.57 7.92
C VAL A 157 -15.18 -7.09 6.99
N MET A 158 -14.90 -7.09 5.69
CA MET A 158 -15.85 -6.59 4.70
C MET A 158 -16.99 -7.58 4.53
N GLU A 159 -18.20 -7.05 4.37
CA GLU A 159 -19.40 -7.85 4.22
C GLU A 159 -19.31 -8.81 3.01
N GLY A 160 -19.76 -10.04 3.19
CA GLY A 160 -19.75 -11.06 2.14
C GLY A 160 -18.38 -11.67 1.83
N THR A 161 -17.34 -11.35 2.63
CA THR A 161 -16.00 -11.90 2.43
C THR A 161 -15.66 -12.99 3.43
N SER A 162 -14.79 -13.91 2.99
CA SER A 162 -14.13 -14.90 3.86
C SER A 162 -12.65 -14.57 3.93
N ASN A 163 -12.07 -14.56 5.13
CA ASN A 163 -10.67 -14.21 5.33
C ASN A 163 -9.97 -15.26 6.19
N MET A 164 -8.72 -15.56 5.86
CA MET A 164 -7.88 -16.49 6.59
C MET A 164 -6.49 -15.86 6.79
N LEU A 165 -6.02 -15.89 8.02
CA LEU A 165 -4.68 -15.43 8.39
C LEU A 165 -3.96 -16.55 9.12
N GLU A 166 -2.73 -16.84 8.70
CA GLU A 166 -1.89 -17.87 9.30
C GLU A 166 -0.45 -17.35 9.48
N ASP A 167 0.04 -17.45 10.70
CA ASP A 167 1.40 -17.06 11.04
C ASP A 167 2.42 -18.12 10.63
N ALA A 168 3.68 -17.72 10.58
CA ALA A 168 4.79 -18.65 10.47
C ALA A 168 4.79 -19.65 11.62
N ALA A 169 5.12 -20.91 11.32
CA ALA A 169 5.20 -21.98 12.33
C ALA A 169 6.27 -21.72 13.41
N ALA A 170 7.27 -20.88 13.10
CA ALA A 170 8.32 -20.44 14.02
C ALA A 170 8.49 -18.93 13.91
N GLY A 171 8.44 -18.23 15.03
CA GLY A 171 8.57 -16.78 15.09
C GLY A 171 8.29 -16.24 16.48
N GLU A 172 8.46 -14.95 16.67
CA GLU A 172 8.21 -14.26 17.94
C GLU A 172 6.82 -13.60 18.02
N GLN A 173 5.98 -13.83 17.00
CA GLN A 173 4.63 -13.28 16.92
C GLN A 173 3.73 -13.83 18.03
N LYS A 174 2.77 -13.03 18.44
CA LYS A 174 1.77 -13.41 19.48
C LYS A 174 0.40 -13.74 18.89
N GLY A 175 0.24 -13.65 17.59
CA GLY A 175 -0.98 -13.91 16.85
C GLY A 175 -0.86 -13.44 15.40
N ALA A 176 -1.79 -13.87 14.55
CA ALA A 176 -1.78 -13.57 13.10
C ALA A 176 -2.12 -12.09 12.78
N LEU A 177 -2.61 -11.36 13.77
CA LEU A 177 -2.98 -9.95 13.70
C LEU A 177 -2.74 -9.28 15.05
#